data_3329d3f8e666e813c95bf7b190eddb23
#
_entry.id   3329d3f8e666e813c95bf7b190eddb23
#
_cell.length_a   1.000
_cell.length_b   1.000
_cell.length_c   1.000
_cell.angle_alpha   90.00
_cell.angle_beta   90.00
_cell.angle_gamma   90.00
#
_symmetry.space_group_name_H-M   'P 1'
#
loop_
_entity.id
_entity.type
_entity.pdbx_description
1 polymer ?
#
loop_
_entity_poly.entity_id
_entity_poly.type
_entity_poly.pdbx_seq_one_letter_code
_entity_poly.pdbx_strand_id
1 'polypeptide(L)'
;MAAVAVGVAAVAIPASAGATTLIGSGSTAEQPILTALFSAYQKVHPGTEFAYTGDGGNAGAKDVQQGRSQFAINTRAPLPTDSGLTYIKVFKDGLCIDVNPANQLTNLPSTQVADIFLGDYTSWSQIPGSGLSSTIAPFGRSSSAGSYTFFQSVILDGQNQASNVAQDSTDGDVAVAVKNNSAGIGYVGLAHSGKGSGVKPLTVNGVACAPAKIKSGAYLLSRYIWFVLPTAKPNKAVVAFATWIRTKDAAAVINKAGAVATYANKNTTTTKKKKKK
;
A
#
# COMPACT_ATOMS: atom_id res chain seq x y z
N MET A 1 -67.78 25.05 30.93
CA MET A 1 -66.38 24.84 31.16
C MET A 1 -65.92 23.80 30.15
N ALA A 2 -65.18 24.24 29.14
CA ALA A 2 -64.64 23.34 28.08
C ALA A 2 -63.19 22.99 28.44
N ALA A 3 -62.87 21.70 28.58
CA ALA A 3 -61.55 21.21 28.86
C ALA A 3 -60.74 21.09 27.54
N VAL A 4 -59.66 21.84 27.44
CA VAL A 4 -58.68 21.75 26.31
C VAL A 4 -57.70 20.63 26.63
N ALA A 5 -57.74 19.54 25.86
CA ALA A 5 -56.74 18.50 25.91
C ALA A 5 -55.49 18.91 25.10
N VAL A 6 -54.38 19.16 25.78
CA VAL A 6 -53.06 19.40 25.17
C VAL A 6 -52.44 18.05 24.85
N GLY A 7 -52.42 17.70 23.54
CA GLY A 7 -51.74 16.54 23.05
C GLY A 7 -50.18 16.77 23.05
N VAL A 8 -49.43 16.04 23.86
CA VAL A 8 -47.99 16.00 23.82
C VAL A 8 -47.56 15.09 22.68
N ALA A 9 -47.10 15.68 21.56
CA ALA A 9 -46.48 14.94 20.48
C ALA A 9 -45.09 14.43 20.97
N ALA A 10 -44.99 13.14 21.14
CA ALA A 10 -43.67 12.49 21.40
C ALA A 10 -42.81 12.62 20.14
N VAL A 11 -41.79 13.48 20.20
CA VAL A 11 -40.70 13.53 19.21
C VAL A 11 -39.90 12.25 19.38
N ALA A 12 -40.06 11.31 18.46
CA ALA A 12 -39.20 10.14 18.37
C ALA A 12 -37.76 10.62 17.99
N ILE A 13 -36.86 10.67 18.95
CA ILE A 13 -35.44 10.85 18.70
C ILE A 13 -35.01 9.57 17.98
N PRO A 14 -34.50 9.64 16.74
CA PRO A 14 -33.96 8.44 16.09
C PRO A 14 -32.79 7.91 16.95
N ALA A 15 -32.90 6.67 17.42
CA ALA A 15 -31.79 5.99 18.07
C ALA A 15 -30.61 6.05 17.10
N SER A 16 -29.52 6.72 17.49
CA SER A 16 -28.30 6.70 16.71
C SER A 16 -27.86 5.23 16.65
N ALA A 17 -27.94 4.61 15.47
CA ALA A 17 -27.36 3.30 15.25
C ALA A 17 -25.89 3.40 15.68
N GLY A 18 -25.47 2.59 16.66
CA GLY A 18 -24.11 2.59 17.18
C GLY A 18 -23.11 2.47 16.04
N ALA A 19 -22.03 3.22 16.10
CA ALA A 19 -20.98 3.21 15.09
C ALA A 19 -20.47 1.78 14.85
N THR A 20 -20.34 1.38 13.59
CA THR A 20 -19.75 0.08 13.21
C THR A 20 -18.26 0.27 13.01
N THR A 21 -17.44 -0.29 13.90
CA THR A 21 -15.98 -0.25 13.76
C THR A 21 -15.50 -1.39 12.87
N LEU A 22 -14.80 -1.05 11.79
CA LEU A 22 -14.11 -1.99 10.91
C LEU A 22 -12.66 -2.14 11.36
N ILE A 23 -12.30 -3.35 11.81
CA ILE A 23 -10.98 -3.66 12.35
C ILE A 23 -10.10 -4.23 11.25
N GLY A 24 -9.00 -3.55 10.94
CA GLY A 24 -8.04 -3.95 9.92
C GLY A 24 -6.60 -3.91 10.38
N SER A 25 -5.72 -4.57 9.63
CA SER A 25 -4.27 -4.56 9.88
C SER A 25 -3.47 -4.66 8.57
N GLY A 26 -2.15 -4.56 8.64
CA GLY A 26 -1.28 -4.88 7.53
C GLY A 26 -0.38 -3.74 7.06
N SER A 27 -0.37 -3.47 5.75
CA SER A 27 0.64 -2.63 5.11
C SER A 27 0.80 -1.24 5.71
N THR A 28 2.02 -0.89 6.09
CA THR A 28 2.42 0.47 6.47
C THR A 28 2.74 1.33 5.24
N ALA A 29 3.15 0.72 4.12
CA ALA A 29 3.38 1.43 2.86
C ALA A 29 2.13 2.17 2.38
N GLU A 30 0.95 1.57 2.61
CA GLU A 30 -0.33 2.09 2.16
C GLU A 30 -1.04 2.96 3.20
N GLN A 31 -0.47 3.15 4.39
CA GLN A 31 -1.13 3.84 5.49
C GLN A 31 -1.58 5.27 5.14
N PRO A 32 -0.82 6.11 4.42
CA PRO A 32 -1.28 7.43 4.00
C PRO A 32 -2.51 7.36 3.07
N ILE A 33 -2.51 6.38 2.15
CA ILE A 33 -3.63 6.16 1.21
C ILE A 33 -4.87 5.67 1.96
N LEU A 34 -4.68 4.73 2.90
CA LEU A 34 -5.76 4.18 3.72
C LEU A 34 -6.40 5.25 4.61
N THR A 35 -5.61 6.12 5.23
CA THR A 35 -6.13 7.25 6.03
C THR A 35 -7.04 8.15 5.20
N ALA A 36 -6.64 8.45 3.96
CA ALA A 36 -7.45 9.23 3.03
C ALA A 36 -8.74 8.49 2.62
N LEU A 37 -8.65 7.17 2.36
CA LEU A 37 -9.79 6.32 2.00
C LEU A 37 -10.77 6.16 3.16
N PHE A 38 -10.30 5.95 4.39
CA PHE A 38 -11.14 5.86 5.58
C PHE A 38 -11.93 7.16 5.78
N SER A 39 -11.23 8.30 5.75
CA SER A 39 -11.86 9.61 5.88
C SER A 39 -12.90 9.87 4.77
N ALA A 40 -12.62 9.48 3.53
CA ALA A 40 -13.54 9.65 2.43
C ALA A 40 -14.75 8.71 2.53
N TYR A 41 -14.57 7.46 2.95
CA TYR A 41 -15.64 6.50 3.15
C TYR A 41 -16.58 6.92 4.28
N GLN A 42 -16.05 7.38 5.40
CA GLN A 42 -16.83 7.87 6.54
C GLN A 42 -17.75 9.05 6.18
N LYS A 43 -17.35 9.92 5.25
CA LYS A 43 -18.18 11.03 4.77
C LYS A 43 -19.45 10.57 4.05
N VAL A 44 -19.39 9.45 3.33
CA VAL A 44 -20.53 8.90 2.57
C VAL A 44 -21.22 7.73 3.28
N HIS A 45 -20.60 7.23 4.37
CA HIS A 45 -21.16 6.20 5.26
C HIS A 45 -21.02 6.64 6.73
N PRO A 46 -21.82 7.62 7.17
CA PRO A 46 -21.82 8.08 8.56
C PRO A 46 -22.10 6.92 9.51
N GLY A 47 -21.38 6.86 10.64
CA GLY A 47 -21.47 5.76 11.60
C GLY A 47 -20.53 4.57 11.29
N THR A 48 -19.67 4.67 10.28
CA THR A 48 -18.55 3.72 10.11
C THR A 48 -17.29 4.30 10.74
N GLU A 49 -16.60 3.50 11.53
CA GLU A 49 -15.29 3.81 12.09
C GLU A 49 -14.26 2.79 11.63
N PHE A 50 -12.98 3.16 11.67
CA PHE A 50 -11.88 2.28 11.32
C PHE A 50 -10.87 2.21 12.46
N ALA A 51 -10.49 0.98 12.83
CA ALA A 51 -9.34 0.69 13.68
C ALA A 51 -8.32 -0.07 12.84
N TYR A 52 -7.21 0.56 12.47
CA TYR A 52 -6.19 -0.04 11.61
C TYR A 52 -4.82 -0.09 12.29
N THR A 53 -4.22 -1.29 12.31
CA THR A 53 -2.87 -1.52 12.84
C THR A 53 -1.90 -1.73 11.69
N GLY A 54 -0.89 -0.87 11.56
CA GLY A 54 0.19 -1.01 10.58
C GLY A 54 1.30 -1.92 11.11
N ASP A 55 1.17 -3.22 10.89
CA ASP A 55 2.10 -4.26 11.37
C ASP A 55 2.80 -5.03 10.24
N GLY A 56 2.51 -4.64 8.99
CA GLY A 56 3.04 -5.28 7.79
C GLY A 56 2.04 -6.22 7.13
N GLY A 57 2.07 -6.26 5.79
CA GLY A 57 1.07 -6.98 5.01
C GLY A 57 0.99 -8.48 5.31
N ASN A 58 2.12 -9.12 5.61
CA ASN A 58 2.16 -10.54 5.95
C ASN A 58 1.61 -10.79 7.36
N ALA A 59 1.92 -9.91 8.32
CA ALA A 59 1.34 -9.96 9.66
C ALA A 59 -0.18 -9.77 9.60
N GLY A 60 -0.65 -8.76 8.85
CA GLY A 60 -2.08 -8.51 8.66
C GLY A 60 -2.83 -9.67 8.01
N ALA A 61 -2.26 -10.34 7.00
CA ALA A 61 -2.86 -11.55 6.44
C ALA A 61 -3.03 -12.66 7.49
N LYS A 62 -2.01 -12.84 8.35
CA LYS A 62 -2.06 -13.78 9.47
C LYS A 62 -3.09 -13.38 10.53
N ASP A 63 -3.27 -12.08 10.77
CA ASP A 63 -4.30 -11.58 11.67
C ASP A 63 -5.70 -11.90 11.20
N VAL A 64 -5.96 -11.76 9.89
CA VAL A 64 -7.24 -12.16 9.29
C VAL A 64 -7.45 -13.68 9.38
N GLN A 65 -6.42 -14.50 9.12
CA GLN A 65 -6.50 -15.96 9.27
C GLN A 65 -6.86 -16.38 10.71
N GLN A 66 -6.37 -15.63 11.69
CA GLN A 66 -6.58 -15.91 13.12
C GLN A 66 -7.80 -15.18 13.71
N GLY A 67 -8.54 -14.44 12.88
CA GLY A 67 -9.73 -13.72 13.33
C GLY A 67 -9.46 -12.49 14.22
N ARG A 68 -8.19 -12.02 14.30
CA ARG A 68 -7.83 -10.80 15.03
C ARG A 68 -8.20 -9.51 14.28
N SER A 69 -8.20 -9.59 12.95
CA SER A 69 -8.64 -8.51 12.06
C SER A 69 -9.74 -9.00 11.12
N GLN A 70 -10.65 -8.11 10.76
CA GLN A 70 -11.73 -8.40 9.81
C GLN A 70 -11.26 -8.27 8.36
N PHE A 71 -10.21 -7.46 8.13
CA PHE A 71 -9.56 -7.31 6.83
C PHE A 71 -8.08 -7.00 7.01
N ALA A 72 -7.31 -7.23 5.95
CA ALA A 72 -5.95 -6.72 5.88
C ALA A 72 -5.67 -6.06 4.54
N ILE A 73 -4.61 -5.22 4.51
CA ILE A 73 -4.05 -4.67 3.29
C ILE A 73 -2.67 -5.27 3.08
N ASN A 74 -2.45 -5.90 1.92
CA ASN A 74 -1.19 -6.53 1.58
C ASN A 74 -0.62 -5.99 0.26
N THR A 75 0.70 -5.91 0.18
CA THR A 75 1.45 -5.36 -0.95
C THR A 75 2.10 -6.43 -1.83
N ARG A 76 1.82 -7.70 -1.54
CA ARG A 76 2.21 -8.88 -2.34
C ARG A 76 1.00 -9.69 -2.77
N ALA A 77 1.17 -10.47 -3.83
CA ALA A 77 0.18 -11.46 -4.25
C ALA A 77 -0.03 -12.56 -3.18
N PRO A 78 -1.15 -13.30 -3.23
CA PRO A 78 -1.38 -14.43 -2.34
C PRO A 78 -0.28 -15.49 -2.47
N LEU A 79 0.04 -16.14 -1.34
CA LEU A 79 0.94 -17.27 -1.25
C LEU A 79 0.16 -18.56 -0.96
N PRO A 80 0.74 -19.74 -1.20
CA PRO A 80 0.10 -21.02 -0.84
C PRO A 80 -0.26 -21.13 0.65
N THR A 81 0.47 -20.44 1.51
CA THR A 81 0.24 -20.38 2.97
C THR A 81 -0.95 -19.52 3.38
N ASP A 82 -1.51 -18.73 2.48
CA ASP A 82 -2.66 -17.84 2.74
C ASP A 82 -4.01 -18.59 2.64
N SER A 83 -4.06 -19.83 3.10
CA SER A 83 -5.28 -20.62 3.09
C SER A 83 -6.42 -19.96 3.87
N GLY A 84 -7.65 -20.07 3.38
CA GLY A 84 -8.83 -19.49 4.00
C GLY A 84 -8.98 -17.97 3.77
N LEU A 85 -8.10 -17.36 2.99
CA LEU A 85 -8.14 -15.92 2.65
C LEU A 85 -8.54 -15.67 1.20
N THR A 86 -9.31 -14.60 1.00
CA THR A 86 -9.65 -14.05 -0.31
C THR A 86 -8.90 -12.75 -0.53
N TYR A 87 -8.18 -12.65 -1.64
CA TYR A 87 -7.40 -11.48 -2.05
C TYR A 87 -8.09 -10.74 -3.18
N ILE A 88 -8.41 -9.47 -2.97
CA ILE A 88 -9.08 -8.58 -3.93
C ILE A 88 -8.11 -7.48 -4.35
N LYS A 89 -7.80 -7.38 -5.65
CA LYS A 89 -7.02 -6.26 -6.19
C LYS A 89 -7.81 -4.96 -6.04
N VAL A 90 -7.22 -3.94 -5.39
CA VAL A 90 -7.93 -2.68 -5.12
C VAL A 90 -7.32 -1.49 -5.86
N PHE A 91 -6.01 -1.35 -5.88
CA PHE A 91 -5.29 -0.32 -6.64
C PHE A 91 -3.86 -0.79 -6.93
N LYS A 92 -3.05 0.04 -7.58
CA LYS A 92 -1.62 -0.22 -7.80
C LYS A 92 -0.76 0.76 -7.03
N ASP A 93 0.43 0.30 -6.67
CA ASP A 93 1.51 1.07 -6.07
C ASP A 93 2.84 0.73 -6.74
N GLY A 94 3.87 1.52 -6.49
CA GLY A 94 5.26 1.25 -6.84
C GLY A 94 6.11 1.12 -5.58
N LEU A 95 6.97 0.11 -5.54
CA LEU A 95 8.03 0.04 -4.53
C LEU A 95 9.23 0.81 -5.08
N CYS A 96 9.42 2.04 -4.62
CA CYS A 96 10.46 2.95 -5.10
C CYS A 96 11.80 2.65 -4.43
N ILE A 97 12.88 2.82 -5.18
CA ILE A 97 14.25 2.78 -4.65
C ILE A 97 14.69 4.22 -4.43
N ASP A 98 14.95 4.56 -3.19
CA ASP A 98 15.32 5.92 -2.78
C ASP A 98 16.71 5.94 -2.16
N VAL A 99 17.44 7.02 -2.41
CA VAL A 99 18.73 7.32 -1.78
C VAL A 99 18.66 8.65 -1.03
N ASN A 100 19.63 8.87 -0.15
CA ASN A 100 19.85 10.19 0.43
C ASN A 100 20.10 11.23 -0.67
N PRO A 101 19.62 12.47 -0.58
CA PRO A 101 19.86 13.52 -1.58
C PRO A 101 21.34 13.85 -1.84
N ALA A 102 22.27 13.52 -0.91
CA ALA A 102 23.71 13.67 -1.11
C ALA A 102 24.26 12.71 -2.18
N ASN A 103 23.63 11.57 -2.41
CA ASN A 103 24.01 10.64 -3.46
C ASN A 103 23.67 11.23 -4.84
N GLN A 104 24.62 11.24 -5.79
CA GLN A 104 24.44 11.88 -7.10
C GLN A 104 23.77 10.97 -8.14
N LEU A 105 23.61 9.68 -7.88
CA LEU A 105 22.95 8.74 -8.79
C LEU A 105 21.53 9.22 -9.16
N THR A 106 21.15 8.97 -10.39
CA THR A 106 19.78 9.17 -10.90
C THR A 106 19.13 7.86 -11.34
N ASN A 107 19.95 6.81 -11.51
CA ASN A 107 19.52 5.50 -11.97
C ASN A 107 20.35 4.40 -11.33
N LEU A 108 19.73 3.25 -11.07
CA LEU A 108 20.40 1.98 -10.80
C LEU A 108 19.80 0.88 -11.66
N PRO A 109 20.62 0.04 -12.32
CA PRO A 109 20.16 -1.25 -12.81
C PRO A 109 19.60 -2.11 -11.68
N SER A 110 18.57 -2.90 -11.95
CA SER A 110 17.97 -3.79 -10.93
C SER A 110 18.96 -4.81 -10.38
N THR A 111 19.96 -5.21 -11.15
CA THR A 111 21.07 -6.06 -10.70
C THR A 111 21.93 -5.38 -9.63
N GLN A 112 22.28 -4.10 -9.83
CA GLN A 112 23.01 -3.35 -8.81
C GLN A 112 22.17 -3.09 -7.54
N VAL A 113 20.86 -2.93 -7.68
CA VAL A 113 19.96 -2.89 -6.52
C VAL A 113 20.03 -4.23 -5.78
N ALA A 114 20.00 -5.37 -6.50
CA ALA A 114 20.16 -6.68 -5.89
C ALA A 114 21.51 -6.82 -5.18
N ASP A 115 22.62 -6.49 -5.85
CA ASP A 115 23.98 -6.61 -5.32
C ASP A 115 24.15 -5.81 -4.01
N ILE A 116 23.53 -4.62 -3.91
CA ILE A 116 23.53 -3.82 -2.67
C ILE A 116 22.79 -4.55 -1.53
N PHE A 117 21.59 -5.05 -1.80
CA PHE A 117 20.76 -5.67 -0.76
C PHE A 117 21.12 -7.13 -0.47
N LEU A 118 21.92 -7.77 -1.33
CA LEU A 118 22.58 -9.06 -1.07
C LEU A 118 23.92 -8.90 -0.36
N GLY A 119 24.47 -7.67 -0.30
CA GLY A 119 25.73 -7.37 0.38
C GLY A 119 26.98 -7.54 -0.49
N ASP A 120 26.83 -7.73 -1.81
CA ASP A 120 27.93 -7.84 -2.77
C ASP A 120 28.57 -6.47 -3.02
N TYR A 121 27.74 -5.41 -3.03
CA TYR A 121 28.20 -4.01 -3.03
C TYR A 121 28.09 -3.42 -1.62
N THR A 122 29.23 -3.10 -1.04
CA THR A 122 29.34 -2.57 0.32
C THR A 122 29.81 -1.12 0.39
N SER A 123 30.34 -0.58 -0.72
CA SER A 123 30.82 0.81 -0.81
C SER A 123 30.22 1.50 -2.04
N TRP A 124 29.86 2.76 -1.88
CA TRP A 124 29.41 3.60 -3.00
C TRP A 124 30.51 3.83 -4.05
N SER A 125 31.81 3.65 -3.70
CA SER A 125 32.92 3.71 -4.67
C SER A 125 32.86 2.60 -5.72
N GLN A 126 32.14 1.50 -5.46
CA GLN A 126 31.91 0.41 -6.43
C GLN A 126 30.86 0.78 -7.49
N ILE A 127 30.12 1.89 -7.29
CA ILE A 127 29.05 2.35 -8.18
C ILE A 127 29.43 3.72 -8.75
N PRO A 128 29.92 3.78 -9.99
CA PRO A 128 30.31 5.02 -10.64
C PRO A 128 29.15 6.02 -10.72
N GLY A 129 29.42 7.30 -10.46
CA GLY A 129 28.43 8.37 -10.49
C GLY A 129 27.67 8.58 -9.18
N SER A 130 27.94 7.81 -8.12
CA SER A 130 27.36 8.01 -6.80
C SER A 130 27.77 9.34 -6.14
N GLY A 131 29.00 9.81 -6.46
CA GLY A 131 29.63 10.97 -5.81
C GLY A 131 30.05 10.70 -4.36
N LEU A 132 29.99 9.44 -3.92
CA LEU A 132 30.32 9.00 -2.56
C LEU A 132 31.35 7.87 -2.60
N SER A 133 32.13 7.75 -1.52
CA SER A 133 33.09 6.65 -1.30
C SER A 133 32.84 5.91 0.02
N SER A 134 31.81 6.29 0.76
CA SER A 134 31.44 5.71 2.05
C SER A 134 30.86 4.29 1.90
N THR A 135 30.85 3.54 3.00
CA THR A 135 30.10 2.29 3.12
C THR A 135 28.62 2.54 2.85
N ILE A 136 28.00 1.71 2.02
CA ILE A 136 26.57 1.77 1.75
C ILE A 136 25.78 1.41 3.03
N ALA A 137 24.76 2.20 3.34
CA ALA A 137 23.84 1.92 4.44
C ALA A 137 22.46 1.52 3.86
N PRO A 138 22.21 0.22 3.63
CA PRO A 138 20.92 -0.23 3.10
C PRO A 138 19.89 -0.36 4.21
N PHE A 139 18.69 0.19 3.95
CA PHE A 139 17.53 0.16 4.82
C PHE A 139 16.38 -0.58 4.13
N GLY A 140 15.79 -1.54 4.81
CA GLY A 140 14.74 -2.38 4.26
C GLY A 140 13.67 -2.70 5.30
N ARG A 141 12.86 -3.69 4.99
CA ARG A 141 11.75 -4.14 5.83
C ARG A 141 12.01 -5.57 6.31
N SER A 142 11.39 -5.94 7.42
CA SER A 142 11.39 -7.32 7.93
C SER A 142 10.42 -8.22 7.13
N SER A 143 10.50 -9.53 7.37
CA SER A 143 9.63 -10.54 6.74
C SER A 143 8.13 -10.39 7.09
N SER A 144 7.77 -9.60 8.11
CA SER A 144 6.38 -9.26 8.40
C SER A 144 5.75 -8.36 7.34
N ALA A 145 6.57 -7.62 6.56
CA ALA A 145 6.10 -6.70 5.54
C ALA A 145 5.89 -7.40 4.19
N GLY A 146 4.74 -7.15 3.55
CA GLY A 146 4.52 -7.57 2.17
C GLY A 146 5.48 -6.91 1.18
N SER A 147 6.00 -5.70 1.49
CA SER A 147 7.04 -5.01 0.71
C SER A 147 8.34 -5.81 0.69
N TYR A 148 8.74 -6.43 1.82
CA TYR A 148 9.88 -7.33 1.87
C TYR A 148 9.69 -8.52 0.91
N THR A 149 8.59 -9.25 1.04
CA THR A 149 8.32 -10.43 0.20
C THR A 149 8.25 -10.07 -1.28
N PHE A 150 7.66 -8.93 -1.62
CA PHE A 150 7.62 -8.44 -3.00
C PHE A 150 9.01 -8.08 -3.52
N PHE A 151 9.81 -7.33 -2.73
CA PHE A 151 11.19 -6.97 -3.07
C PHE A 151 12.06 -8.24 -3.25
N GLN A 152 11.97 -9.17 -2.30
CA GLN A 152 12.65 -10.46 -2.34
C GLN A 152 12.35 -11.22 -3.64
N SER A 153 11.09 -11.28 -4.06
CA SER A 153 10.68 -12.03 -5.25
C SER A 153 11.09 -11.36 -6.57
N VAL A 154 11.16 -10.01 -6.63
CA VAL A 154 11.38 -9.27 -7.88
C VAL A 154 12.83 -8.87 -8.08
N ILE A 155 13.54 -8.55 -6.99
CA ILE A 155 14.91 -8.04 -7.03
C ILE A 155 15.92 -9.09 -6.57
N LEU A 156 15.62 -9.84 -5.51
CA LEU A 156 16.57 -10.75 -4.88
C LEU A 156 16.44 -12.20 -5.35
N ASP A 157 15.60 -12.45 -6.34
CA ASP A 157 15.35 -13.82 -6.88
C ASP A 157 15.04 -14.85 -5.78
N GLY A 158 14.24 -14.43 -4.78
CA GLY A 158 13.84 -15.25 -3.65
C GLY A 158 14.87 -15.34 -2.51
N GLN A 159 16.05 -14.74 -2.66
CA GLN A 159 17.07 -14.73 -1.61
C GLN A 159 16.71 -13.74 -0.49
N ASN A 160 17.24 -13.97 0.71
CA ASN A 160 17.06 -13.03 1.82
C ASN A 160 17.98 -11.82 1.65
N GLN A 161 17.57 -10.67 2.16
CA GLN A 161 18.46 -9.52 2.33
C GLN A 161 19.65 -9.90 3.20
N ALA A 162 20.81 -9.30 2.90
CA ALA A 162 22.01 -9.45 3.71
C ALA A 162 21.81 -8.95 5.15
N SER A 163 22.60 -9.46 6.07
CA SER A 163 22.52 -9.13 7.50
C SER A 163 22.85 -7.67 7.83
N ASN A 164 23.53 -6.96 6.93
CA ASN A 164 23.84 -5.53 7.07
C ASN A 164 22.69 -4.62 6.63
N VAL A 165 21.60 -5.16 6.08
CA VAL A 165 20.40 -4.36 5.79
C VAL A 165 19.65 -4.09 7.08
N ALA A 166 19.61 -2.83 7.50
CA ALA A 166 18.82 -2.42 8.65
C ALA A 166 17.32 -2.60 8.36
N GLN A 167 16.61 -3.24 9.29
CA GLN A 167 15.19 -3.57 9.14
C GLN A 167 14.33 -2.61 9.95
N ASP A 168 13.62 -1.72 9.26
CA ASP A 168 12.75 -0.73 9.87
C ASP A 168 11.30 -1.23 9.98
N SER A 169 10.57 -0.70 10.99
CA SER A 169 9.22 -1.15 11.31
C SER A 169 8.17 -0.71 10.28
N THR A 170 8.36 0.46 9.67
CA THR A 170 7.43 1.03 8.68
C THR A 170 8.16 1.54 7.44
N ASP A 171 7.44 1.73 6.34
CA ASP A 171 8.01 2.38 5.14
C ASP A 171 8.38 3.85 5.42
N GLY A 172 7.66 4.51 6.33
CA GLY A 172 8.02 5.85 6.81
C GLY A 172 9.36 5.86 7.55
N ASP A 173 9.63 4.87 8.40
CA ASP A 173 10.90 4.74 9.13
C ASP A 173 12.06 4.51 8.16
N VAL A 174 11.88 3.66 7.14
CA VAL A 174 12.89 3.49 6.06
C VAL A 174 13.20 4.82 5.39
N ALA A 175 12.18 5.61 5.01
CA ALA A 175 12.39 6.93 4.40
C ALA A 175 13.15 7.88 5.33
N VAL A 176 12.83 7.89 6.63
CA VAL A 176 13.53 8.69 7.64
C VAL A 176 14.98 8.24 7.81
N ALA A 177 15.24 6.93 7.85
CA ALA A 177 16.58 6.37 7.97
C ALA A 177 17.45 6.75 6.75
N VAL A 178 16.92 6.59 5.52
CA VAL A 178 17.60 7.00 4.28
C VAL A 178 17.88 8.51 4.28
N LYS A 179 16.90 9.34 4.65
CA LYS A 179 17.04 10.80 4.74
C LYS A 179 18.16 11.22 5.70
N ASN A 180 18.26 10.56 6.84
CA ASN A 180 19.20 10.94 7.91
C ASN A 180 20.62 10.35 7.74
N ASN A 181 20.84 9.49 6.74
CA ASN A 181 22.12 8.88 6.46
C ASN A 181 22.58 9.23 5.04
N SER A 182 23.68 10.00 4.91
CA SER A 182 24.20 10.42 3.60
C SER A 182 24.60 9.26 2.68
N ALA A 183 24.90 8.08 3.25
CA ALA A 183 25.18 6.84 2.51
C ALA A 183 23.94 5.93 2.35
N GLY A 184 22.76 6.41 2.73
CA GLY A 184 21.52 5.65 2.79
C GLY A 184 20.94 5.31 1.43
N ILE A 185 20.45 4.07 1.31
CA ILE A 185 19.58 3.59 0.24
C ILE A 185 18.47 2.74 0.86
N GLY A 186 17.26 2.82 0.32
CA GLY A 186 16.14 2.01 0.82
C GLY A 186 15.05 1.79 -0.23
N TYR A 187 14.08 0.95 0.11
CA TYR A 187 12.89 0.75 -0.70
C TYR A 187 11.62 1.06 0.10
N VAL A 188 10.73 1.86 -0.48
CA VAL A 188 9.49 2.33 0.15
C VAL A 188 8.34 2.38 -0.85
N GLY A 189 7.10 2.31 -0.37
CA GLY A 189 5.92 2.60 -1.19
C GLY A 189 5.93 4.04 -1.72
N LEU A 190 5.33 4.28 -2.89
CA LEU A 190 5.36 5.57 -3.60
C LEU A 190 4.92 6.75 -2.71
N ALA A 191 3.98 6.54 -1.79
CA ALA A 191 3.51 7.60 -0.87
C ALA A 191 4.58 8.06 0.14
N HIS A 192 5.65 7.28 0.34
CA HIS A 192 6.77 7.58 1.22
C HIS A 192 8.03 7.98 0.46
N SER A 193 7.98 8.06 -0.87
CA SER A 193 9.11 8.36 -1.74
C SER A 193 9.16 9.84 -2.13
N GLY A 194 10.35 10.30 -2.53
CA GLY A 194 10.56 11.58 -3.17
C GLY A 194 10.68 12.76 -2.21
N LYS A 195 10.57 13.95 -2.79
CA LYS A 195 10.89 15.21 -2.11
C LYS A 195 10.08 15.48 -0.84
N GLY A 196 8.82 15.05 -0.81
CA GLY A 196 7.95 15.21 0.37
C GLY A 196 8.46 14.46 1.60
N SER A 197 9.15 13.32 1.40
CA SER A 197 9.76 12.51 2.45
C SER A 197 11.23 12.84 2.69
N GLY A 198 11.82 13.77 1.90
CA GLY A 198 13.21 14.19 2.01
C GLY A 198 14.22 13.18 1.48
N VAL A 199 13.78 12.24 0.66
CA VAL A 199 14.61 11.25 -0.05
C VAL A 199 14.60 11.52 -1.55
N LYS A 200 15.57 10.94 -2.28
CA LYS A 200 15.70 11.06 -3.72
C LYS A 200 15.40 9.73 -4.40
N PRO A 201 14.29 9.62 -5.16
CA PRO A 201 13.98 8.41 -5.91
C PRO A 201 14.95 8.25 -7.09
N LEU A 202 15.39 7.00 -7.29
CA LEU A 202 16.14 6.60 -8.46
C LEU A 202 15.20 6.00 -9.52
N THR A 203 15.59 6.12 -10.78
CA THR A 203 15.02 5.22 -11.79
C THR A 203 15.64 3.82 -11.62
N VAL A 204 14.85 2.79 -11.90
CA VAL A 204 15.33 1.41 -11.98
C VAL A 204 15.29 0.98 -13.43
N ASN A 205 16.42 0.54 -13.98
CA ASN A 205 16.57 0.23 -15.41
C ASN A 205 16.13 1.40 -16.32
N GLY A 206 16.38 2.65 -15.89
CA GLY A 206 15.97 3.86 -16.62
C GLY A 206 14.49 4.24 -16.49
N VAL A 207 13.70 3.51 -15.72
CA VAL A 207 12.26 3.77 -15.54
C VAL A 207 11.97 4.34 -14.16
N ALA A 208 11.29 5.49 -14.11
CA ALA A 208 10.95 6.16 -12.86
C ALA A 208 9.81 5.45 -12.10
N CYS A 209 9.91 5.45 -10.76
CA CYS A 209 8.80 5.12 -9.88
C CYS A 209 7.77 6.26 -9.91
N ALA A 210 6.87 6.24 -10.87
CA ALA A 210 5.91 7.30 -11.11
C ALA A 210 4.54 6.73 -11.49
N PRO A 211 3.41 7.41 -11.16
CA PRO A 211 2.06 6.90 -11.37
C PRO A 211 1.80 6.39 -12.79
N ALA A 212 2.26 7.11 -13.83
CA ALA A 212 2.06 6.71 -15.22
C ALA A 212 2.81 5.41 -15.57
N LYS A 213 4.02 5.22 -15.04
CA LYS A 213 4.84 4.02 -15.26
C LYS A 213 4.35 2.83 -14.46
N ILE A 214 3.85 3.08 -13.24
CA ILE A 214 3.18 2.07 -12.40
C ILE A 214 1.87 1.62 -13.07
N LYS A 215 1.07 2.55 -13.58
CA LYS A 215 -0.19 2.25 -14.25
C LYS A 215 0.01 1.34 -15.45
N SER A 216 0.97 1.67 -16.30
CA SER A 216 1.29 0.89 -17.51
C SER A 216 2.00 -0.44 -17.22
N GLY A 217 2.57 -0.62 -16.02
CA GLY A 217 3.41 -1.76 -15.68
C GLY A 217 4.84 -1.65 -16.22
N ALA A 218 5.24 -0.49 -16.74
CA ALA A 218 6.60 -0.27 -17.26
C ALA A 218 7.65 -0.18 -16.14
N TYR A 219 7.26 0.27 -14.93
CA TYR A 219 8.15 0.25 -13.78
C TYR A 219 8.24 -1.17 -13.20
N LEU A 220 9.44 -1.71 -13.11
CA LEU A 220 9.68 -3.12 -12.70
C LEU A 220 9.03 -3.46 -11.36
N LEU A 221 9.14 -2.56 -10.39
CA LEU A 221 8.62 -2.76 -9.04
C LEU A 221 7.18 -2.24 -8.89
N SER A 222 6.38 -2.28 -9.97
CA SER A 222 4.94 -2.03 -9.93
C SER A 222 4.19 -3.22 -9.34
N ARG A 223 3.28 -2.98 -8.41
CA ARG A 223 2.53 -4.02 -7.71
C ARG A 223 1.05 -3.69 -7.59
N TYR A 224 0.22 -4.71 -7.45
CA TYR A 224 -1.14 -4.56 -6.97
C TYR A 224 -1.16 -4.49 -5.45
N ILE A 225 -2.04 -3.66 -4.93
CA ILE A 225 -2.41 -3.66 -3.53
C ILE A 225 -3.67 -4.51 -3.38
N TRP A 226 -3.65 -5.34 -2.37
CA TRP A 226 -4.66 -6.35 -2.14
C TRP A 226 -5.41 -6.09 -0.84
N PHE A 227 -6.72 -6.12 -0.95
CA PHE A 227 -7.61 -6.17 0.19
C PHE A 227 -7.86 -7.64 0.54
N VAL A 228 -7.56 -8.03 1.76
CA VAL A 228 -7.57 -9.42 2.21
C VAL A 228 -8.72 -9.63 3.17
N LEU A 229 -9.51 -10.66 2.93
CA LEU A 229 -10.70 -11.04 3.71
C LEU A 229 -10.65 -12.51 4.08
N PRO A 230 -11.31 -12.95 5.17
CA PRO A 230 -11.60 -14.36 5.36
C PRO A 230 -12.54 -14.85 4.23
N THR A 231 -12.25 -16.01 3.63
CA THR A 231 -13.09 -16.58 2.57
C THR A 231 -14.46 -17.00 3.12
N ALA A 232 -14.47 -17.55 4.33
CA ALA A 232 -15.71 -17.94 5.01
C ALA A 232 -16.29 -16.78 5.81
N LYS A 233 -17.57 -16.45 5.57
CA LYS A 233 -18.36 -15.48 6.34
C LYS A 233 -17.69 -14.09 6.54
N PRO A 234 -17.22 -13.41 5.47
CA PRO A 234 -16.65 -12.08 5.62
C PRO A 234 -17.68 -11.10 6.18
N ASN A 235 -17.24 -10.13 6.97
CA ASN A 235 -18.09 -9.07 7.49
C ASN A 235 -18.66 -8.25 6.32
N LYS A 236 -20.00 -8.09 6.25
CA LYS A 236 -20.70 -7.42 5.14
C LYS A 236 -20.27 -5.95 4.99
N ALA A 237 -20.06 -5.21 6.09
CA ALA A 237 -19.63 -3.82 6.04
C ALA A 237 -18.18 -3.70 5.51
N VAL A 238 -17.31 -4.66 5.84
CA VAL A 238 -15.94 -4.75 5.29
C VAL A 238 -15.98 -5.04 3.79
N VAL A 239 -16.86 -5.95 3.34
CA VAL A 239 -17.06 -6.23 1.90
C VAL A 239 -17.58 -5.00 1.16
N ALA A 240 -18.49 -4.22 1.76
CA ALA A 240 -18.98 -2.97 1.19
C ALA A 240 -17.82 -1.96 1.03
N PHE A 241 -16.95 -1.80 2.02
CA PHE A 241 -15.78 -0.94 1.95
C PHE A 241 -14.80 -1.41 0.84
N ALA A 242 -14.47 -2.70 0.79
CA ALA A 242 -13.64 -3.28 -0.28
C ALA A 242 -14.22 -3.03 -1.69
N THR A 243 -15.54 -3.07 -1.81
CA THR A 243 -16.25 -2.76 -3.06
C THR A 243 -16.14 -1.28 -3.39
N TRP A 244 -16.33 -0.40 -2.41
CA TRP A 244 -16.25 1.05 -2.60
C TRP A 244 -14.86 1.53 -3.01
N ILE A 245 -13.78 0.95 -2.47
CA ILE A 245 -12.39 1.27 -2.87
C ILE A 245 -12.20 1.09 -4.40
N ARG A 246 -13.00 0.26 -5.04
CA ARG A 246 -12.93 -0.04 -6.48
C ARG A 246 -13.91 0.81 -7.31
N THR A 247 -14.44 1.89 -6.75
CA THR A 247 -15.35 2.82 -7.45
C THR A 247 -14.60 4.03 -8.03
N LYS A 248 -15.31 4.80 -8.85
CA LYS A 248 -14.81 6.07 -9.40
C LYS A 248 -14.52 7.09 -8.28
N ASP A 249 -15.34 7.12 -7.24
CA ASP A 249 -15.20 8.08 -6.15
C ASP A 249 -13.92 7.81 -5.35
N ALA A 250 -13.66 6.56 -5.01
CA ALA A 250 -12.42 6.17 -4.37
C ALA A 250 -11.19 6.38 -5.27
N ALA A 251 -11.34 6.26 -6.60
CA ALA A 251 -10.24 6.46 -7.54
C ALA A 251 -9.63 7.86 -7.47
N ALA A 252 -10.46 8.89 -7.28
CA ALA A 252 -9.99 10.26 -7.09
C ALA A 252 -9.15 10.41 -5.80
N VAL A 253 -9.58 9.76 -4.72
CA VAL A 253 -8.88 9.75 -3.43
C VAL A 253 -7.53 9.02 -3.56
N ILE A 254 -7.52 7.84 -4.16
CA ILE A 254 -6.32 7.01 -4.38
C ILE A 254 -5.27 7.78 -5.18
N ASN A 255 -5.66 8.39 -6.31
CA ASN A 255 -4.75 9.13 -7.18
C ASN A 255 -4.20 10.39 -6.48
N LYS A 256 -5.03 11.10 -5.71
CA LYS A 256 -4.59 12.27 -4.93
C LYS A 256 -3.63 11.89 -3.81
N ALA A 257 -3.79 10.71 -3.22
CA ALA A 257 -2.93 10.19 -2.17
C ALA A 257 -1.60 9.58 -2.68
N GLY A 258 -1.35 9.58 -4.01
CA GLY A 258 -0.08 9.17 -4.59
C GLY A 258 -0.03 7.72 -5.10
N ALA A 259 -1.13 6.96 -5.00
CA ALA A 259 -1.23 5.62 -5.59
C ALA A 259 -1.94 5.66 -6.96
N VAL A 260 -2.15 4.51 -7.58
CA VAL A 260 -2.74 4.40 -8.92
C VAL A 260 -4.03 3.59 -8.86
N ALA A 261 -5.16 4.28 -9.03
CA ALA A 261 -6.46 3.62 -9.09
C ALA A 261 -6.56 2.66 -10.30
N THR A 262 -7.16 1.49 -10.06
CA THR A 262 -7.43 0.48 -11.09
C THR A 262 -8.91 0.41 -11.44
N TYR A 263 -9.63 1.50 -11.28
CA TYR A 263 -11.04 1.59 -11.61
C TYR A 263 -11.29 1.13 -13.05
N ALA A 264 -12.03 0.03 -13.20
CA ALA A 264 -12.53 -0.44 -14.48
C ALA A 264 -13.94 0.12 -14.68
N ASN A 265 -14.11 0.98 -15.69
CA ASN A 265 -15.43 1.45 -16.08
C ASN A 265 -16.26 0.23 -16.55
N LYS A 266 -17.29 -0.17 -15.79
CA LYS A 266 -18.15 -1.33 -16.14
C LYS A 266 -19.01 -1.11 -17.40
N ASN A 267 -18.82 -0.03 -18.16
CA ASN A 267 -19.60 0.32 -19.34
C ASN A 267 -18.92 -0.06 -20.66
N THR A 268 -18.40 -1.29 -20.80
CA THR A 268 -18.15 -1.89 -22.10
C THR A 268 -18.88 -3.23 -22.21
N THR A 269 -20.19 -3.20 -22.05
CA THR A 269 -21.03 -4.25 -22.63
C THR A 269 -21.05 -3.98 -24.12
N THR A 270 -20.16 -4.64 -24.86
CA THR A 270 -20.17 -4.69 -26.31
C THR A 270 -21.45 -5.44 -26.73
N THR A 271 -22.50 -4.71 -26.98
CA THR A 271 -23.69 -5.23 -27.66
C THR A 271 -23.28 -5.57 -29.07
N LYS A 272 -22.85 -6.83 -29.31
CA LYS A 272 -22.77 -7.39 -30.66
C LYS A 272 -24.18 -7.38 -31.24
N LYS A 273 -24.55 -6.34 -32.01
CA LYS A 273 -25.69 -6.37 -32.89
C LYS A 273 -25.48 -7.52 -33.88
N LYS A 274 -26.20 -8.63 -33.70
CA LYS A 274 -26.39 -9.64 -34.75
C LYS A 274 -27.13 -8.96 -35.90
N LYS A 275 -26.44 -8.68 -37.00
CA LYS A 275 -27.09 -8.45 -38.29
C LYS A 275 -27.73 -9.77 -38.70
N LYS A 276 -29.04 -9.84 -38.70
CA LYS A 276 -29.81 -10.83 -39.48
C LYS A 276 -29.66 -10.48 -40.94
N LYS A 277 -29.19 -11.44 -41.74
CA LYS A 277 -29.44 -11.51 -43.19
C LYS A 277 -30.80 -12.16 -43.39
#